data_39c200e8c1fd14b1cbbb0dc0194fd80e
#
_entry.id   39c200e8c1fd14b1cbbb0dc0194fd80e
#
_cell.length_a   1.000
_cell.length_b   1.000
_cell.length_c   1.000
_cell.angle_alpha   90.00
_cell.angle_beta   90.00
_cell.angle_gamma   90.00
#
_symmetry.space_group_name_H-M   'P 1'
#
loop_
_entity.id
_entity.type
_entity.pdbx_description
1 polymer ?
#
loop_
_entity_poly.entity_id
_entity_poly.type
_entity_poly.pdbx_seq_one_letter_code
_entity_poly.pdbx_strand_id
1 'polypeptide(L)'
;YINNKKINVICYSQSFIDLNKYNINATIKFISNLTSIDAANLIYNDNIDILFDLSGHTSNNRLDIFYLKPSPVQVSYCGYANTTGLSTIDYRLTDKICDNSLSQKFHSEKLIYLKNCFLCYNPNPYKLDFKPLELSTQPFLYNKYITIGCFNRVNKISKEYILLCNKLLNNTKY
;
A
#
# COMPACT_ATOMS: atom_id res chain seq x y z
N TYR A 1 14.39 -8.21 2.38
CA TYR A 1 15.60 -8.40 1.56
C TYR A 1 15.34 -9.56 0.61
N ILE A 2 15.29 -9.27 -0.71
CA ILE A 2 15.12 -10.30 -1.75
C ILE A 2 16.49 -10.92 -2.02
N ASN A 3 16.57 -12.24 -1.98
CA ASN A 3 17.79 -12.94 -2.39
C ASN A 3 17.84 -13.02 -3.93
N ASN A 4 18.48 -12.04 -4.56
CA ASN A 4 18.57 -11.90 -6.01
C ASN A 4 19.29 -13.06 -6.74
N LYS A 5 19.91 -13.99 -6.01
CA LYS A 5 20.46 -15.21 -6.64
C LYS A 5 19.40 -16.25 -6.99
N LYS A 6 18.17 -16.09 -6.43
CA LYS A 6 17.06 -17.04 -6.61
C LYS A 6 15.81 -16.42 -7.20
N ILE A 7 15.71 -15.08 -7.24
CA ILE A 7 14.50 -14.37 -7.66
C ILE A 7 14.90 -13.27 -8.63
N ASN A 8 14.31 -13.27 -9.82
CA ASN A 8 14.36 -12.16 -10.76
C ASN A 8 13.20 -11.22 -10.48
N VAL A 9 13.47 -9.92 -10.35
CA VAL A 9 12.45 -8.90 -10.07
C VAL A 9 12.31 -7.97 -11.24
N ILE A 10 11.09 -7.82 -11.77
CA ILE A 10 10.73 -6.86 -12.79
C ILE A 10 9.68 -5.91 -12.22
N CYS A 11 9.94 -4.61 -12.33
CA CYS A 11 9.01 -3.57 -11.91
C CYS A 11 8.35 -2.94 -13.15
N TYR A 12 7.04 -3.14 -13.30
CA TYR A 12 6.24 -2.47 -14.32
C TYR A 12 5.75 -1.14 -13.76
N SER A 13 6.19 -0.03 -14.32
CA SER A 13 5.93 1.30 -13.76
C SER A 13 5.31 2.26 -14.76
N GLN A 14 4.42 3.13 -14.27
CA GLN A 14 3.85 4.24 -15.03
C GLN A 14 4.69 5.52 -14.93
N SER A 15 5.64 5.58 -14.01
CA SER A 15 6.51 6.74 -13.81
C SER A 15 7.97 6.33 -13.68
N PHE A 16 8.87 7.29 -13.89
CA PHE A 16 10.28 7.05 -13.68
C PHE A 16 10.58 6.70 -12.22
N ILE A 17 11.33 5.62 -12.00
CA ILE A 17 11.83 5.19 -10.71
C ILE A 17 13.34 5.01 -10.80
N ASP A 18 14.08 5.74 -9.98
CA ASP A 18 15.52 5.51 -9.81
C ASP A 18 15.74 4.42 -8.77
N LEU A 19 15.94 3.18 -9.23
CA LEU A 19 16.18 2.04 -8.34
C LEU A 19 17.52 2.12 -7.59
N ASN A 20 18.50 2.85 -8.13
CA ASN A 20 19.80 3.01 -7.46
C ASN A 20 19.63 3.71 -6.10
N LYS A 21 18.73 4.69 -6.06
CA LYS A 21 18.37 5.40 -4.81
C LYS A 21 17.88 4.45 -3.71
N TYR A 22 17.26 3.33 -4.08
CA TYR A 22 16.68 2.37 -3.14
C TYR A 22 17.56 1.13 -2.93
N ASN A 23 18.69 1.05 -3.63
CA ASN A 23 19.56 -0.12 -3.63
C ASN A 23 18.79 -1.43 -3.95
N ILE A 24 17.89 -1.34 -4.93
CA ILE A 24 17.06 -2.45 -5.40
C ILE A 24 17.63 -2.95 -6.71
N ASN A 25 18.00 -4.21 -6.77
CA ASN A 25 18.39 -4.87 -8.00
C ASN A 25 17.14 -5.45 -8.68
N ALA A 26 16.58 -4.70 -9.62
CA ALA A 26 15.42 -5.11 -10.41
C ALA A 26 15.48 -4.47 -11.80
N THR A 27 14.82 -5.08 -12.77
CA THR A 27 14.61 -4.49 -14.09
C THR A 27 13.37 -3.61 -14.05
N ILE A 28 13.44 -2.39 -14.63
CA ILE A 28 12.26 -1.54 -14.79
C ILE A 28 11.78 -1.62 -16.24
N LYS A 29 10.48 -1.80 -16.41
CA LYS A 29 9.78 -1.67 -17.69
C LYS A 29 8.69 -0.61 -17.57
N PHE A 30 8.73 0.40 -18.43
CA PHE A 30 7.74 1.46 -18.43
C PHE A 30 6.51 1.04 -19.23
N ILE A 31 5.32 1.18 -18.62
CA ILE A 31 4.04 0.79 -19.22
C ILE A 31 3.06 1.98 -19.32
N SER A 32 3.52 3.21 -19.06
CA SER A 32 2.66 4.41 -19.06
C SER A 32 1.94 4.65 -20.39
N ASN A 33 2.63 4.36 -21.49
CA ASN A 33 2.12 4.62 -22.86
C ASN A 33 1.50 3.36 -23.49
N LEU A 34 1.41 2.26 -22.74
CA LEU A 34 0.83 1.01 -23.23
C LEU A 34 -0.65 0.93 -22.90
N THR A 35 -1.43 0.42 -23.83
CA THR A 35 -2.80 -0.03 -23.54
C THR A 35 -2.76 -1.18 -22.53
N SER A 36 -3.88 -1.50 -21.91
CA SER A 36 -3.96 -2.61 -20.96
C SER A 36 -3.64 -3.94 -21.62
N ILE A 37 -4.06 -4.12 -22.86
CA ILE A 37 -3.77 -5.32 -23.66
C ILE A 37 -2.28 -5.41 -23.96
N ASP A 38 -1.65 -4.33 -24.41
CA ASP A 38 -0.22 -4.32 -24.75
C ASP A 38 0.64 -4.55 -23.49
N ALA A 39 0.26 -3.94 -22.37
CA ALA A 39 0.94 -4.14 -21.11
C ALA A 39 0.79 -5.60 -20.60
N ALA A 40 -0.41 -6.19 -20.73
CA ALA A 40 -0.64 -7.58 -20.36
C ALA A 40 0.17 -8.53 -21.27
N ASN A 41 0.22 -8.28 -22.59
CA ASN A 41 1.04 -9.05 -23.52
C ASN A 41 2.54 -8.95 -23.20
N LEU A 42 3.03 -7.75 -22.83
CA LEU A 42 4.40 -7.56 -22.39
C LEU A 42 4.71 -8.43 -21.17
N ILE A 43 3.84 -8.40 -20.15
CA ILE A 43 4.01 -9.17 -18.91
C ILE A 43 3.95 -10.68 -19.20
N TYR A 44 3.03 -11.10 -20.03
CA TYR A 44 2.90 -12.51 -20.44
C TYR A 44 4.18 -13.01 -21.12
N ASN A 45 4.74 -12.23 -22.07
CA ASN A 45 5.97 -12.56 -22.79
C ASN A 45 7.22 -12.56 -21.89
N ASP A 46 7.15 -11.87 -20.77
CA ASP A 46 8.23 -11.87 -19.77
C ASP A 46 8.23 -13.15 -18.89
N ASN A 47 7.25 -14.04 -19.06
CA ASN A 47 7.09 -15.30 -18.32
C ASN A 47 7.15 -15.10 -16.80
N ILE A 48 6.33 -14.18 -16.31
CA ILE A 48 6.26 -13.86 -14.88
C ILE A 48 5.52 -14.97 -14.12
N ASP A 49 6.18 -15.58 -13.14
CA ASP A 49 5.57 -16.60 -12.28
C ASP A 49 4.52 -16.00 -11.34
N ILE A 50 4.83 -14.87 -10.70
CA ILE A 50 3.95 -14.20 -9.73
C ILE A 50 3.93 -12.71 -10.04
N LEU A 51 2.75 -12.17 -10.30
CA LEU A 51 2.52 -10.75 -10.52
C LEU A 51 1.85 -10.12 -9.30
N PHE A 52 2.46 -9.05 -8.77
CA PHE A 52 1.91 -8.30 -7.63
C PHE A 52 1.23 -7.02 -8.07
N ASP A 53 -0.02 -6.84 -7.67
CA ASP A 53 -0.70 -5.54 -7.67
C ASP A 53 -0.37 -4.79 -6.37
N LEU A 54 0.25 -3.62 -6.51
CA LEU A 54 0.64 -2.77 -5.39
C LEU A 54 -0.25 -1.52 -5.26
N SER A 55 -1.31 -1.43 -6.05
CA SER A 55 -2.17 -0.24 -6.13
C SER A 55 -3.60 -0.52 -5.66
N GLY A 56 -4.19 -1.65 -6.02
CA GLY A 56 -5.61 -1.88 -5.82
C GLY A 56 -6.46 -0.75 -6.41
N HIS A 57 -7.52 -0.33 -5.74
CA HIS A 57 -8.43 0.75 -6.18
C HIS A 57 -7.90 2.17 -5.89
N THR A 58 -6.59 2.39 -5.83
CA THR A 58 -6.04 3.74 -5.71
C THR A 58 -5.99 4.45 -7.07
N SER A 59 -5.75 5.76 -7.07
CA SER A 59 -5.62 6.54 -8.30
C SER A 59 -4.53 5.99 -9.20
N ASN A 60 -4.77 5.99 -10.51
CA ASN A 60 -3.85 5.49 -11.53
C ASN A 60 -3.51 3.99 -11.37
N ASN A 61 -4.41 3.19 -10.80
CA ASN A 61 -4.24 1.75 -10.78
C ASN A 61 -4.33 1.16 -12.21
N ARG A 62 -3.88 -0.08 -12.34
CA ARG A 62 -3.92 -0.84 -13.58
C ARG A 62 -4.54 -2.23 -13.34
N LEU A 63 -5.67 -2.27 -12.60
CA LEU A 63 -6.41 -3.51 -12.36
C LEU A 63 -6.95 -4.14 -13.65
N ASP A 64 -7.12 -3.34 -14.69
CA ASP A 64 -7.44 -3.77 -16.05
C ASP A 64 -6.42 -4.75 -16.64
N ILE A 65 -5.13 -4.60 -16.32
CA ILE A 65 -4.09 -5.56 -16.70
C ILE A 65 -4.29 -6.90 -15.96
N PHE A 66 -4.59 -6.84 -14.67
CA PHE A 66 -4.81 -8.04 -13.85
C PHE A 66 -6.08 -8.81 -14.26
N TYR A 67 -7.10 -8.09 -14.75
CA TYR A 67 -8.28 -8.71 -15.33
C TYR A 67 -7.94 -9.63 -16.53
N LEU A 68 -6.94 -9.27 -17.33
CA LEU A 68 -6.47 -10.06 -18.47
C LEU A 68 -5.62 -11.27 -18.06
N LYS A 69 -5.29 -11.46 -16.79
CA LYS A 69 -4.55 -12.61 -16.24
C LYS A 69 -3.23 -12.91 -16.96
N PRO A 70 -2.29 -11.96 -17.09
CA PRO A 70 -1.03 -12.18 -17.81
C PRO A 70 -0.02 -13.07 -17.07
N SER A 71 -0.27 -13.46 -15.82
CA SER A 71 0.59 -14.32 -15.00
C SER A 71 -0.24 -15.44 -14.36
N PRO A 72 0.34 -16.64 -14.20
CA PRO A 72 -0.36 -17.77 -13.58
C PRO A 72 -0.80 -17.51 -12.14
N VAL A 73 0.01 -16.75 -11.37
CA VAL A 73 -0.34 -16.36 -10.01
C VAL A 73 -0.36 -14.84 -9.91
N GLN A 74 -1.46 -14.28 -9.41
CA GLN A 74 -1.64 -12.85 -9.20
C GLN A 74 -1.99 -12.56 -7.75
N VAL A 75 -1.35 -11.55 -7.17
CA VAL A 75 -1.43 -11.25 -5.74
C VAL A 75 -1.67 -9.77 -5.54
N SER A 76 -2.68 -9.39 -4.76
CA SER A 76 -2.88 -8.01 -4.31
C SER A 76 -2.19 -7.79 -2.96
N TYR A 77 -1.43 -6.68 -2.84
CA TYR A 77 -0.68 -6.35 -1.64
C TYR A 77 -0.50 -4.84 -1.47
N CYS A 78 -0.65 -4.39 -0.25
CA CYS A 78 -0.23 -3.11 0.30
C CYS A 78 -1.04 -1.87 -0.12
N GLY A 79 -1.25 -1.60 -1.39
CA GLY A 79 -1.75 -0.29 -1.84
C GLY A 79 -3.19 0.04 -1.45
N TYR A 80 -4.05 -0.95 -1.39
CA TYR A 80 -5.47 -0.82 -1.03
C TYR A 80 -5.88 -1.96 -0.10
N ALA A 81 -6.32 -1.61 1.10
CA ALA A 81 -6.58 -2.59 2.16
C ALA A 81 -7.99 -3.21 2.08
N ASN A 82 -8.42 -3.63 0.89
CA ASN A 82 -9.69 -4.33 0.66
C ASN A 82 -9.59 -5.21 -0.59
N THR A 83 -10.66 -5.95 -0.91
CA THR A 83 -10.76 -6.74 -2.13
C THR A 83 -10.60 -5.89 -3.38
N THR A 84 -10.03 -6.45 -4.43
CA THR A 84 -10.04 -5.86 -5.77
C THR A 84 -11.35 -6.14 -6.51
N GLY A 85 -12.10 -7.17 -6.10
CA GLY A 85 -13.29 -7.65 -6.77
C GLY A 85 -13.01 -8.45 -8.04
N LEU A 86 -11.74 -8.73 -8.36
CA LEU A 86 -11.34 -9.48 -9.55
C LEU A 86 -11.12 -10.97 -9.21
N SER A 87 -11.87 -11.84 -9.85
CA SER A 87 -11.68 -13.30 -9.75
C SER A 87 -10.35 -13.78 -10.38
N THR A 88 -9.71 -12.93 -11.17
CA THR A 88 -8.42 -13.20 -11.80
C THR A 88 -7.23 -12.93 -10.87
N ILE A 89 -7.42 -12.28 -9.74
CA ILE A 89 -6.40 -12.16 -8.70
C ILE A 89 -6.61 -13.28 -7.68
N ASP A 90 -5.60 -14.13 -7.52
CA ASP A 90 -5.72 -15.38 -6.76
C ASP A 90 -5.65 -15.13 -5.25
N TYR A 91 -4.76 -14.22 -4.82
CA TYR A 91 -4.46 -14.02 -3.41
C TYR A 91 -4.41 -12.55 -3.03
N ARG A 92 -4.74 -12.27 -1.76
CA ARG A 92 -4.46 -10.99 -1.12
C ARG A 92 -3.67 -11.22 0.18
N LEU A 93 -2.54 -10.50 0.32
CA LEU A 93 -1.76 -10.55 1.55
C LEU A 93 -2.36 -9.59 2.58
N THR A 94 -2.62 -10.11 3.76
CA THR A 94 -3.21 -9.38 4.89
C THR A 94 -2.65 -9.89 6.23
N ASP A 95 -3.21 -9.46 7.34
CA ASP A 95 -2.94 -10.00 8.67
C ASP A 95 -4.24 -10.17 9.48
N LYS A 96 -4.13 -10.80 10.64
CA LYS A 96 -5.30 -11.11 11.49
C LYS A 96 -5.90 -9.91 12.20
N ILE A 97 -5.23 -8.75 12.18
CA ILE A 97 -5.73 -7.50 12.77
C ILE A 97 -6.62 -6.78 11.77
N CYS A 98 -6.16 -6.72 10.51
CA CYS A 98 -6.91 -6.06 9.44
C CYS A 98 -8.10 -6.89 8.96
N ASP A 99 -7.91 -8.21 8.85
CA ASP A 99 -8.93 -9.14 8.37
C ASP A 99 -9.10 -10.32 9.33
N ASN A 100 -10.29 -10.49 9.85
CA ASN A 100 -10.63 -11.63 10.71
C ASN A 100 -11.10 -12.84 9.88
N SER A 101 -11.48 -13.93 10.56
CA SER A 101 -11.93 -15.16 9.91
C SER A 101 -13.20 -15.01 9.06
N LEU A 102 -14.00 -13.96 9.30
CA LEU A 102 -15.22 -13.68 8.54
C LEU A 102 -14.96 -12.83 7.29
N SER A 103 -13.78 -12.21 7.19
CA SER A 103 -13.47 -11.30 6.08
C SER A 103 -13.40 -12.00 4.73
N GLN A 104 -13.03 -13.30 4.70
CA GLN A 104 -12.90 -14.06 3.46
C GLN A 104 -14.17 -14.00 2.58
N LYS A 105 -15.35 -14.01 3.16
CA LYS A 105 -16.62 -13.96 2.41
C LYS A 105 -16.87 -12.66 1.64
N PHE A 106 -16.10 -11.60 1.93
CA PHE A 106 -16.19 -10.30 1.28
C PHE A 106 -15.07 -10.06 0.28
N HIS A 107 -14.21 -11.06 0.05
CA HIS A 107 -13.06 -10.95 -0.85
C HIS A 107 -13.19 -11.95 -1.99
N SER A 108 -12.90 -11.50 -3.21
CA SER A 108 -12.77 -12.38 -4.38
C SER A 108 -11.47 -13.19 -4.32
N GLU A 109 -10.44 -12.62 -3.74
CA GLU A 109 -9.13 -13.24 -3.54
C GLU A 109 -9.13 -14.16 -2.31
N LYS A 110 -8.28 -15.20 -2.33
CA LYS A 110 -7.98 -15.97 -1.13
C LYS A 110 -7.07 -15.17 -0.21
N LEU A 111 -7.49 -14.95 1.03
CA LEU A 111 -6.70 -14.23 2.02
C LEU A 111 -5.54 -15.08 2.52
N ILE A 112 -4.32 -14.51 2.47
CA ILE A 112 -3.10 -15.07 3.05
C ILE A 112 -2.70 -14.19 4.22
N TYR A 113 -2.72 -14.75 5.43
CA TYR A 113 -2.42 -14.02 6.66
C TYR A 113 -0.93 -14.07 6.95
N LEU A 114 -0.29 -12.90 6.93
CA LEU A 114 1.08 -12.74 7.38
C LEU A 114 1.15 -12.85 8.91
N LYS A 115 2.30 -13.31 9.42
CA LYS A 115 2.46 -13.65 10.83
C LYS A 115 2.28 -12.47 11.79
N ASN A 116 2.81 -11.31 11.42
CA ASN A 116 2.82 -10.12 12.28
C ASN A 116 1.88 -9.05 11.70
N CYS A 117 2.40 -8.22 10.81
CA CYS A 117 1.68 -7.12 10.16
C CYS A 117 1.84 -7.24 8.65
N PHE A 118 0.77 -6.95 7.91
CA PHE A 118 0.86 -6.97 6.44
C PHE A 118 1.69 -5.79 5.90
N LEU A 119 1.79 -4.69 6.64
CA LEU A 119 2.62 -3.55 6.26
C LEU A 119 4.08 -3.79 6.64
N CYS A 120 4.97 -3.64 5.66
CA CYS A 120 6.42 -3.67 5.85
C CYS A 120 6.96 -2.24 5.72
N TYR A 121 6.95 -1.49 6.83
CA TYR A 121 7.41 -0.11 6.86
C TYR A 121 8.88 0.00 7.27
N ASN A 122 9.67 0.69 6.45
CA ASN A 122 11.03 1.10 6.79
C ASN A 122 11.06 2.62 6.93
N PRO A 123 11.27 3.16 8.13
CA PRO A 123 11.27 4.62 8.36
C PRO A 123 12.44 5.34 7.70
N ASN A 124 13.53 4.62 7.37
CA ASN A 124 14.70 5.21 6.73
C ASN A 124 15.12 4.46 5.46
N PRO A 125 14.27 4.37 4.42
CA PRO A 125 14.60 3.66 3.18
C PRO A 125 15.75 4.34 2.41
N TYR A 126 15.97 5.62 2.63
CA TYR A 126 16.93 6.45 1.89
C TYR A 126 18.26 6.62 2.63
N LYS A 127 18.45 6.05 3.81
CA LYS A 127 19.59 6.32 4.69
C LYS A 127 19.80 7.82 4.92
N LEU A 128 18.72 8.58 4.95
CA LEU A 128 18.77 9.99 5.31
C LEU A 128 19.14 10.09 6.78
N ASP A 129 20.07 11.00 7.10
CA ASP A 129 20.42 11.32 8.48
C ASP A 129 19.27 12.11 9.14
N PHE A 130 18.16 11.42 9.37
CA PHE A 130 17.11 11.94 10.22
C PHE A 130 17.62 11.93 11.66
N LYS A 131 18.09 13.05 12.14
CA LYS A 131 18.16 13.27 13.57
C LYS A 131 16.71 13.44 14.05
N PRO A 132 16.20 12.57 14.94
CA PRO A 132 14.92 12.81 15.56
C PRO A 132 14.93 14.23 16.14
N LEU A 133 13.86 14.98 15.91
CA LEU A 133 13.69 16.26 16.61
C LEU A 133 13.76 15.98 18.10
N GLU A 134 14.52 16.78 18.83
CA GLU A 134 14.49 16.71 20.29
C GLU A 134 13.06 16.94 20.75
N LEU A 135 12.57 16.00 21.58
CA LEU A 135 11.23 16.14 22.12
C LEU A 135 11.21 17.41 22.98
N SER A 136 10.53 18.42 22.49
CA SER A 136 10.26 19.62 23.28
C SER A 136 9.37 19.29 24.47
N THR A 137 9.38 20.15 25.45
CA THR A 137 8.44 20.06 26.59
C THR A 137 7.01 19.98 26.06
N GLN A 138 6.19 19.11 26.64
CA GLN A 138 4.82 18.87 26.17
C GLN A 138 4.04 20.20 26.05
N PRO A 139 3.43 20.51 24.90
CA PRO A 139 2.67 21.76 24.70
C PRO A 139 1.61 22.01 25.76
N PHE A 140 1.01 20.94 26.32
CA PHE A 140 0.06 21.02 27.42
C PHE A 140 0.59 21.78 28.64
N LEU A 141 1.89 21.66 28.94
CA LEU A 141 2.49 22.33 30.10
C LEU A 141 2.45 23.87 29.99
N TYR A 142 2.45 24.37 28.75
CA TYR A 142 2.33 25.82 28.47
C TYR A 142 0.88 26.22 28.22
N ASN A 143 0.20 25.48 27.34
CA ASN A 143 -1.11 25.84 26.82
C ASN A 143 -2.24 25.51 27.80
N LYS A 144 -2.01 24.59 28.76
CA LYS A 144 -3.00 24.07 29.71
C LYS A 144 -4.21 23.40 29.05
N TYR A 145 -4.06 23.00 27.77
CA TYR A 145 -5.02 22.17 27.03
C TYR A 145 -4.29 21.18 26.14
N ILE A 146 -4.94 20.06 25.84
CA ILE A 146 -4.40 19.02 24.97
C ILE A 146 -4.60 19.42 23.50
N THR A 147 -3.55 19.31 22.71
CA THR A 147 -3.61 19.50 21.26
C THR A 147 -3.54 18.16 20.56
N ILE A 148 -4.55 17.84 19.74
CA ILE A 148 -4.60 16.62 18.95
C ILE A 148 -4.33 16.99 17.49
N GLY A 149 -3.29 16.38 16.89
CA GLY A 149 -2.96 16.56 15.47
C GLY A 149 -3.66 15.52 14.59
N CYS A 150 -4.21 15.96 13.46
CA CYS A 150 -4.76 15.09 12.43
C CYS A 150 -3.99 15.29 11.12
N PHE A 151 -3.29 14.25 10.66
CA PHE A 151 -2.48 14.25 9.44
C PHE A 151 -3.19 13.57 8.24
N ASN A 152 -4.51 13.45 8.28
CA ASN A 152 -5.28 12.92 7.16
C ASN A 152 -5.35 13.92 5.99
N ARG A 153 -5.60 13.36 4.79
CA ARG A 153 -5.92 14.19 3.63
C ARG A 153 -7.22 14.97 3.89
N VAL A 154 -7.26 16.24 3.46
CA VAL A 154 -8.40 17.14 3.69
C VAL A 154 -9.73 16.56 3.19
N ASN A 155 -9.74 15.85 2.07
CA ASN A 155 -10.94 15.21 1.52
C ASN A 155 -11.51 14.06 2.39
N LYS A 156 -10.78 13.60 3.41
CA LYS A 156 -11.26 12.63 4.42
C LYS A 156 -11.83 13.32 5.68
N ILE A 157 -11.71 14.64 5.78
CA ILE A 157 -12.23 15.43 6.90
C ILE A 157 -13.63 15.89 6.53
N SER A 158 -14.62 15.03 6.80
CA SER A 158 -16.03 15.37 6.56
C SER A 158 -16.61 16.26 7.67
N LYS A 159 -17.79 16.83 7.41
CA LYS A 159 -18.55 17.58 8.42
C LYS A 159 -18.82 16.72 9.68
N GLU A 160 -19.18 15.46 9.48
CA GLU A 160 -19.47 14.48 10.55
C GLU A 160 -18.21 14.20 11.38
N TYR A 161 -17.04 14.10 10.73
CA TYR A 161 -15.76 13.95 11.41
C TYR A 161 -15.45 15.16 12.30
N ILE A 162 -15.67 16.39 11.79
CA ILE A 162 -15.48 17.62 12.58
C ILE A 162 -16.43 17.66 13.78
N LEU A 163 -17.69 17.31 13.58
CA LEU A 163 -18.68 17.25 14.66
C LEU A 163 -18.32 16.21 15.73
N LEU A 164 -17.79 15.06 15.30
CA LEU A 164 -17.30 14.03 16.25
C LEU A 164 -16.11 14.54 17.06
N CYS A 165 -15.13 15.18 16.41
CA CYS A 165 -13.98 15.79 17.10
C CYS A 165 -14.45 16.85 18.11
N ASN A 166 -15.39 17.72 17.73
CA ASN A 166 -15.94 18.74 18.61
C ASN A 166 -16.63 18.11 19.82
N LYS A 167 -17.42 17.06 19.62
CA LYS A 167 -18.07 16.31 20.71
C LYS A 167 -17.06 15.70 21.67
N LEU A 168 -15.97 15.12 21.14
CA LEU A 168 -14.89 14.56 21.96
C LEU A 168 -14.22 15.65 22.80
N LEU A 169 -13.83 16.77 22.20
CA LEU A 169 -13.16 17.87 22.88
C LEU A 169 -14.03 18.51 23.97
N ASN A 170 -15.32 18.66 23.72
CA ASN A 170 -16.25 19.22 24.70
C ASN A 170 -16.58 18.28 25.88
N ASN A 171 -16.41 16.97 25.68
CA ASN A 171 -16.66 15.97 26.73
C ASN A 171 -15.40 15.59 27.53
N THR A 172 -14.23 16.02 27.12
CA THR A 172 -12.99 15.84 27.88
C THR A 172 -12.87 16.97 28.91
N LYS A 173 -13.08 16.63 30.16
CA LYS A 173 -12.77 17.53 31.29
C LYS A 173 -11.26 17.48 31.54
N TYR A 174 -10.54 18.50 31.11
CA TYR A 174 -9.15 18.77 31.52
C TYR A 174 -9.02 20.25 31.89
#